data_80dfa4f76137fe1709ffcac17d2a0436
#
_entry.id   80dfa4f76137fe1709ffcac17d2a0436
#
_cell.length_a   1.000
_cell.length_b   1.000
_cell.length_c   1.000
_cell.angle_alpha   90.00
_cell.angle_beta   90.00
_cell.angle_gamma   90.00
#
_symmetry.space_group_name_H-M   'P 1'
#
loop_
_entity.id
_entity.type
_entity.pdbx_description
1 polymer ?
#
loop_
_entity_poly.entity_id
_entity_poly.type
_entity_poly.pdbx_seq_one_letter_code
_entity_poly.pdbx_strand_id
1 'polypeptide(L)'
;MEHSLTVPRLTTALSGPLPELERTILGATPAIEHWLRNQWQEHESPFYCSVDLRNSGFKIAPVDTNLFPGGFNNLNPEFQPLCVQAAMTALEKICPDARGCVLVPENHTRNLFYLQNVATLSKILRQAGMHVRIGSLLPEITKPTDIELPDGAKLTLEPLELKGNRLVVGDFDPCVVILNNDLSSGIPGLLRGVEQAVLPPLHAGWAVRRKSNHFEAYREVAEDFAALVGIDPWLVNPYFEQCGRIDFRERKGEECLEGYVTEILDDVRAKYREYKIDLEPFVIVKADAGTYGMGIMTVKDPSEVRGLNRKQRNKMAVVKEGLQVHDVIVQEGVYSFETVNDAVAEPVVYMIDHYVVGGFYRVHTSRGKDENLNAPGMQFAPLAFAAPCSSPDPDDPGCPPNRFYAYGVIARLALLAAANELERTESALEEVPAATESAGSSSAITAP
;
A
#
# COMPACT_ATOMS: atom_id res chain seq x y z
N MET A 1 16.21 -27.47 -10.09
CA MET A 1 16.85 -26.15 -10.19
C MET A 1 16.76 -25.55 -8.79
N GLU A 2 17.86 -25.55 -8.06
CA GLU A 2 17.97 -24.87 -6.77
C GLU A 2 17.82 -23.37 -7.05
N HIS A 3 16.68 -22.82 -6.74
CA HIS A 3 16.52 -21.38 -6.66
C HIS A 3 17.34 -20.91 -5.46
N SER A 4 18.51 -20.35 -5.75
CA SER A 4 19.37 -19.70 -4.76
C SER A 4 18.55 -18.66 -4.00
N LEU A 5 18.32 -18.92 -2.72
CA LEU A 5 17.63 -18.03 -1.75
C LEU A 5 18.48 -16.80 -1.35
N THR A 6 19.61 -16.60 -2.01
CA THR A 6 20.43 -15.42 -1.77
C THR A 6 19.77 -14.20 -2.38
N VAL A 7 19.39 -13.25 -1.53
CA VAL A 7 19.05 -11.89 -1.99
C VAL A 7 20.20 -11.40 -2.85
N PRO A 8 19.95 -11.07 -4.12
CA PRO A 8 21.02 -10.58 -4.98
C PRO A 8 21.56 -9.29 -4.36
N ARG A 9 22.86 -9.25 -4.19
CA ARG A 9 23.71 -8.14 -3.73
C ARG A 9 22.96 -6.86 -3.32
N LEU A 10 22.48 -6.84 -2.07
CA LEU A 10 21.80 -5.69 -1.48
C LEU A 10 22.85 -4.72 -0.92
N THR A 11 22.87 -3.48 -1.40
CA THR A 11 23.69 -2.43 -0.81
C THR A 11 22.91 -1.72 0.28
N THR A 12 23.48 -1.62 1.46
CA THR A 12 22.85 -1.03 2.64
C THR A 12 23.77 0.00 3.29
N ALA A 13 23.18 0.96 4.04
CA ALA A 13 23.98 1.88 4.84
C ALA A 13 24.69 1.13 5.97
N LEU A 14 26.00 1.36 6.11
CA LEU A 14 26.82 0.78 7.16
C LEU A 14 27.18 1.80 8.27
N SER A 15 26.87 3.04 8.08
CA SER A 15 27.14 4.15 9.01
C SER A 15 26.04 5.20 8.94
N GLY A 16 26.01 6.08 9.94
CA GLY A 16 25.03 7.16 10.06
C GLY A 16 23.84 6.81 10.96
N PRO A 17 22.75 7.58 10.94
CA PRO A 17 21.60 7.42 11.83
C PRO A 17 20.87 6.09 11.68
N LEU A 18 20.84 5.49 10.48
CA LEU A 18 20.09 4.26 10.23
C LEU A 18 20.52 3.07 11.08
N PRO A 19 21.82 2.71 11.19
CA PRO A 19 22.26 1.61 12.06
C PRO A 19 21.94 1.84 13.54
N GLU A 20 21.87 3.09 13.98
CA GLU A 20 21.47 3.44 15.34
C GLU A 20 19.96 3.27 15.52
N LEU A 21 19.16 3.74 14.58
CA LEU A 21 17.71 3.52 14.54
C LEU A 21 17.37 2.03 14.56
N GLU A 22 18.01 1.22 13.70
CA GLU A 22 17.79 -0.23 13.66
C GLU A 22 18.15 -0.90 15.00
N ARG A 23 19.28 -0.53 15.63
CA ARG A 23 19.67 -1.04 16.96
C ARG A 23 18.69 -0.64 18.05
N THR A 24 18.17 0.59 18.01
CA THR A 24 17.19 1.07 18.98
C THR A 24 15.88 0.30 18.85
N ILE A 25 15.38 0.11 17.63
CA ILE A 25 14.17 -0.68 17.37
C ILE A 25 14.36 -2.13 17.83
N LEU A 26 15.50 -2.75 17.50
CA LEU A 26 15.81 -4.12 17.92
C LEU A 26 15.92 -4.25 19.44
N GLY A 27 16.61 -3.32 20.10
CA GLY A 27 16.76 -3.29 21.55
C GLY A 27 15.44 -3.09 22.29
N ALA A 28 14.47 -2.42 21.67
CA ALA A 28 13.15 -2.17 22.22
C ALA A 28 12.10 -3.23 21.84
N THR A 29 12.48 -4.34 21.17
CA THR A 29 11.57 -5.37 20.68
C THR A 29 10.50 -5.79 21.70
N PRO A 30 10.81 -6.13 22.99
CA PRO A 30 9.77 -6.52 23.94
C PRO A 30 8.74 -5.42 24.21
N ALA A 31 9.17 -4.17 24.29
CA ALA A 31 8.30 -3.02 24.51
C ALA A 31 7.41 -2.75 23.28
N ILE A 32 7.98 -2.81 22.10
CA ILE A 32 7.29 -2.63 20.82
C ILE A 32 6.21 -3.70 20.63
N GLU A 33 6.55 -4.98 20.83
CA GLU A 33 5.60 -6.07 20.66
C GLU A 33 4.49 -6.04 21.72
N HIS A 34 4.79 -5.59 22.92
CA HIS A 34 3.77 -5.37 23.96
C HIS A 34 2.84 -4.22 23.59
N TRP A 35 3.39 -3.08 23.17
CA TRP A 35 2.63 -1.91 22.77
C TRP A 35 1.72 -2.21 21.57
N LEU A 36 2.25 -2.80 20.49
CA LEU A 36 1.46 -3.19 19.32
C LEU A 36 0.33 -4.17 19.68
N ARG A 37 0.59 -5.13 20.59
CA ARG A 37 -0.45 -6.07 21.04
C ARG A 37 -1.60 -5.36 21.76
N ASN A 38 -1.29 -4.30 22.55
CA ASN A 38 -2.32 -3.51 23.19
C ASN A 38 -3.11 -2.69 22.15
N GLN A 39 -2.43 -2.10 21.19
CA GLN A 39 -3.10 -1.36 20.09
C GLN A 39 -4.08 -2.26 19.33
N TRP A 40 -3.72 -3.50 19.04
CA TRP A 40 -4.60 -4.46 18.36
C TRP A 40 -5.72 -5.03 19.23
N GLN A 41 -5.79 -4.69 20.51
CA GLN A 41 -6.96 -4.93 21.35
C GLN A 41 -7.96 -3.78 21.30
N GLU A 42 -7.50 -2.59 20.97
CA GLU A 42 -8.29 -1.36 20.91
C GLU A 42 -8.76 -1.02 19.49
N HIS A 43 -7.96 -1.41 18.47
CA HIS A 43 -8.19 -1.10 17.07
C HIS A 43 -8.34 -2.34 16.21
N GLU A 44 -9.32 -2.34 15.31
CA GLU A 44 -9.54 -3.45 14.38
C GLU A 44 -8.59 -3.33 13.16
N SER A 45 -7.75 -4.35 12.98
CA SER A 45 -6.84 -4.39 11.85
C SER A 45 -7.58 -4.55 10.52
N PRO A 46 -7.24 -3.79 9.45
CA PRO A 46 -7.70 -4.09 8.10
C PRO A 46 -7.38 -5.54 7.71
N PHE A 47 -8.25 -6.16 6.90
CA PHE A 47 -8.08 -7.57 6.48
C PHE A 47 -6.70 -7.83 5.87
N TYR A 48 -6.19 -6.91 5.06
CA TYR A 48 -4.86 -6.97 4.47
C TYR A 48 -4.36 -5.59 4.04
N CYS A 49 -3.05 -5.49 3.83
CA CYS A 49 -2.42 -4.23 3.49
C CYS A 49 -1.07 -4.48 2.80
N SER A 50 -0.65 -3.56 1.95
CA SER A 50 0.76 -3.40 1.58
C SER A 50 1.24 -2.00 1.88
N VAL A 51 2.49 -1.90 2.33
CA VAL A 51 3.12 -0.62 2.66
C VAL A 51 4.39 -0.46 1.83
N ASP A 52 4.42 0.59 1.03
CA ASP A 52 5.61 1.00 0.30
C ASP A 52 6.51 1.78 1.27
N LEU A 53 7.68 1.25 1.55
CA LEU A 53 8.67 1.88 2.43
C LEU A 53 9.82 2.46 1.61
N ARG A 54 10.46 3.49 2.16
CA ARG A 54 11.74 3.96 1.69
C ARG A 54 12.75 4.02 2.82
N ASN A 55 13.94 3.55 2.49
CA ASN A 55 15.11 3.62 3.34
C ASN A 55 16.13 4.56 2.70
N SER A 56 16.32 5.72 3.31
CA SER A 56 17.27 6.74 2.81
C SER A 56 18.70 6.57 3.33
N GLY A 57 18.97 5.55 4.16
CA GLY A 57 20.25 5.40 4.83
C GLY A 57 20.36 6.18 6.14
N PHE A 58 19.38 7.01 6.46
CA PHE A 58 19.28 7.77 7.71
C PHE A 58 17.86 7.77 8.30
N LYS A 59 16.88 7.34 7.55
CA LYS A 59 15.44 7.33 7.86
C LYS A 59 14.78 6.14 7.17
N ILE A 60 13.78 5.53 7.83
CA ILE A 60 12.87 4.53 7.22
C ILE A 60 11.46 5.05 7.38
N ALA A 61 10.74 5.28 6.29
CA ALA A 61 9.40 5.83 6.35
C ALA A 61 8.46 5.20 5.32
N PRO A 62 7.17 5.08 5.63
CA PRO A 62 6.16 4.69 4.65
C PRO A 62 5.91 5.86 3.69
N VAL A 63 5.76 5.54 2.42
CA VAL A 63 5.46 6.54 1.39
C VAL A 63 4.10 6.30 0.73
N ASP A 64 3.55 5.11 0.87
CA ASP A 64 2.17 4.78 0.48
C ASP A 64 1.68 3.55 1.26
N THR A 65 0.37 3.49 1.51
CA THR A 65 -0.30 2.40 2.23
C THR A 65 -1.55 2.00 1.46
N ASN A 66 -1.56 0.77 0.95
CA ASN A 66 -2.64 0.26 0.10
C ASN A 66 -3.44 -0.83 0.81
N LEU A 67 -4.75 -0.62 0.94
CA LEU A 67 -5.69 -1.56 1.57
C LEU A 67 -6.34 -2.54 0.58
N PHE A 68 -6.00 -2.47 -0.70
CA PHE A 68 -6.41 -3.41 -1.75
C PHE A 68 -5.17 -3.89 -2.52
N PRO A 69 -4.20 -4.54 -1.84
CA PRO A 69 -2.91 -4.82 -2.44
C PRO A 69 -3.01 -5.81 -3.58
N GLY A 70 -2.39 -5.45 -4.69
CA GLY A 70 -2.02 -6.37 -5.75
C GLY A 70 -0.58 -6.85 -5.56
N GLY A 71 -0.18 -7.97 -6.19
CA GLY A 71 1.21 -8.43 -6.17
C GLY A 71 1.51 -9.56 -5.18
N PHE A 72 0.52 -10.23 -4.61
CA PHE A 72 0.73 -11.46 -3.82
C PHE A 72 1.51 -12.55 -4.59
N ASN A 73 1.43 -12.54 -5.92
CA ASN A 73 2.21 -13.41 -6.80
C ASN A 73 3.72 -13.08 -6.84
N ASN A 74 4.16 -11.94 -6.29
CA ASN A 74 5.57 -11.54 -6.19
C ASN A 74 6.19 -11.91 -4.84
N LEU A 75 5.40 -12.35 -3.88
CA LEU A 75 5.90 -12.79 -2.58
C LEU A 75 6.70 -14.08 -2.73
N ASN A 76 7.68 -14.29 -1.85
CA ASN A 76 8.43 -15.54 -1.84
C ASN A 76 7.50 -16.72 -1.55
N PRO A 77 7.39 -17.72 -2.45
CA PRO A 77 6.51 -18.88 -2.27
C PRO A 77 6.77 -19.68 -0.99
N GLU A 78 7.98 -19.64 -0.44
CA GLU A 78 8.32 -20.33 0.80
C GLU A 78 7.59 -19.76 2.02
N PHE A 79 7.17 -18.50 1.96
CA PHE A 79 6.40 -17.83 3.02
C PHE A 79 4.89 -17.87 2.79
N GLN A 80 4.42 -18.53 1.73
CA GLN A 80 2.98 -18.71 1.52
C GLN A 80 2.25 -19.33 2.72
N PRO A 81 2.83 -20.27 3.50
CA PRO A 81 2.20 -20.76 4.73
C PRO A 81 1.89 -19.68 5.76
N LEU A 82 2.70 -18.62 5.85
CA LEU A 82 2.42 -17.47 6.72
C LEU A 82 1.19 -16.70 6.25
N CYS A 83 1.04 -16.50 4.94
CA CYS A 83 -0.16 -15.88 4.36
C CYS A 83 -1.41 -16.70 4.70
N VAL A 84 -1.32 -18.03 4.58
CA VAL A 84 -2.44 -18.94 4.87
C VAL A 84 -2.83 -18.84 6.35
N GLN A 85 -1.87 -18.92 7.27
CA GLN A 85 -2.12 -18.87 8.70
C GLN A 85 -2.70 -17.51 9.13
N ALA A 86 -2.16 -16.41 8.62
CA ALA A 86 -2.69 -15.08 8.89
C ALA A 86 -4.12 -14.92 8.36
N ALA A 87 -4.41 -15.44 7.15
CA ALA A 87 -5.76 -15.42 6.59
C ALA A 87 -6.75 -16.25 7.41
N MET A 88 -6.34 -17.42 7.94
CA MET A 88 -7.16 -18.21 8.86
C MET A 88 -7.52 -17.39 10.10
N THR A 89 -6.53 -16.77 10.74
CA THR A 89 -6.74 -15.96 11.94
C THR A 89 -7.66 -14.77 11.67
N ALA A 90 -7.46 -14.07 10.55
CA ALA A 90 -8.30 -12.93 10.17
C ALA A 90 -9.76 -13.35 9.93
N LEU A 91 -9.97 -14.44 9.19
CA LEU A 91 -11.32 -14.96 8.90
C LEU A 91 -12.02 -15.48 10.16
N GLU A 92 -11.31 -16.14 11.07
CA GLU A 92 -11.86 -16.62 12.34
C GLU A 92 -12.40 -15.50 13.23
N LYS A 93 -11.71 -14.34 13.24
CA LYS A 93 -12.18 -13.16 13.97
C LYS A 93 -13.48 -12.58 13.40
N ILE A 94 -13.61 -12.56 12.07
CA ILE A 94 -14.71 -11.91 11.36
C ILE A 94 -15.95 -12.81 11.31
N CYS A 95 -15.76 -14.08 11.01
CA CYS A 95 -16.82 -15.06 10.90
C CYS A 95 -16.28 -16.46 11.23
N PRO A 96 -16.33 -16.90 12.51
CA PRO A 96 -15.77 -18.19 12.93
C PRO A 96 -16.32 -19.39 12.18
N ASP A 97 -17.57 -19.31 11.75
CA ASP A 97 -18.26 -20.37 10.99
C ASP A 97 -18.15 -20.22 9.46
N ALA A 98 -17.34 -19.29 8.98
CA ALA A 98 -17.19 -19.01 7.55
C ALA A 98 -16.65 -20.23 6.80
N ARG A 99 -17.40 -20.68 5.78
CA ARG A 99 -16.99 -21.78 4.90
C ARG A 99 -16.75 -21.32 3.47
N GLY A 100 -17.20 -20.13 3.13
CA GLY A 100 -17.11 -19.61 1.79
C GLY A 100 -16.96 -18.10 1.72
N CYS A 101 -16.19 -17.64 0.74
CA CYS A 101 -16.06 -16.23 0.42
C CYS A 101 -16.15 -16.00 -1.08
N VAL A 102 -16.60 -14.80 -1.45
CA VAL A 102 -16.45 -14.28 -2.80
C VAL A 102 -15.30 -13.29 -2.82
N LEU A 103 -14.34 -13.50 -3.71
CA LEU A 103 -13.28 -12.55 -4.03
C LEU A 103 -13.75 -11.68 -5.21
N VAL A 104 -13.76 -10.36 -5.03
CA VAL A 104 -14.20 -9.39 -6.04
C VAL A 104 -12.97 -8.62 -6.54
N PRO A 105 -12.47 -8.91 -7.76
CA PRO A 105 -11.31 -8.25 -8.33
C PRO A 105 -11.65 -6.92 -9.00
N GLU A 106 -10.59 -6.19 -9.40
CA GLU A 106 -10.66 -5.08 -10.34
C GLU A 106 -11.22 -5.50 -11.69
N ASN A 107 -11.76 -4.53 -12.42
CA ASN A 107 -12.35 -4.74 -13.75
C ASN A 107 -11.30 -4.91 -14.88
N HIS A 108 -10.11 -5.47 -14.58
CA HIS A 108 -8.97 -5.56 -15.50
C HIS A 108 -8.77 -6.96 -16.07
N THR A 109 -9.69 -7.44 -16.89
CA THR A 109 -9.63 -8.80 -17.50
C THR A 109 -8.47 -9.01 -18.47
N ARG A 110 -7.82 -7.93 -18.94
CA ARG A 110 -6.67 -7.98 -19.88
C ARG A 110 -5.32 -7.92 -19.18
N ASN A 111 -5.27 -7.52 -17.92
CA ASN A 111 -4.03 -7.49 -17.16
C ASN A 111 -3.77 -8.86 -16.51
N LEU A 112 -3.14 -9.75 -17.26
CA LEU A 112 -2.88 -11.12 -16.82
C LEU A 112 -1.97 -11.18 -15.58
N PHE A 113 -1.07 -10.22 -15.42
CA PHE A 113 -0.23 -10.14 -14.22
C PHE A 113 -1.06 -9.85 -12.96
N TYR A 114 -2.02 -8.94 -13.06
CA TYR A 114 -2.98 -8.69 -11.99
C TYR A 114 -3.87 -9.92 -11.72
N LEU A 115 -4.31 -10.61 -12.76
CA LEU A 115 -5.12 -11.84 -12.59
C LEU A 115 -4.33 -12.98 -11.94
N GLN A 116 -3.01 -13.05 -12.13
CA GLN A 116 -2.14 -13.95 -11.36
C GLN A 116 -2.13 -13.61 -9.86
N ASN A 117 -2.17 -12.31 -9.49
CA ASN A 117 -2.37 -11.90 -8.10
C ASN A 117 -3.70 -12.43 -7.55
N VAL A 118 -4.80 -12.25 -8.29
CA VAL A 118 -6.13 -12.75 -7.90
C VAL A 118 -6.14 -14.27 -7.71
N ALA A 119 -5.49 -15.00 -8.61
CA ALA A 119 -5.32 -16.45 -8.50
C ALA A 119 -4.53 -16.86 -7.26
N THR A 120 -3.45 -16.15 -6.96
CA THR A 120 -2.61 -16.39 -5.78
C THR A 120 -3.39 -16.12 -4.49
N LEU A 121 -4.09 -14.99 -4.41
CA LEU A 121 -4.94 -14.66 -3.27
C LEU A 121 -6.05 -15.69 -3.08
N SER A 122 -6.72 -16.10 -4.17
CA SER A 122 -7.72 -17.18 -4.15
C SER A 122 -7.13 -18.49 -3.63
N LYS A 123 -5.90 -18.84 -4.01
CA LYS A 123 -5.20 -20.02 -3.51
C LYS A 123 -4.92 -19.94 -2.01
N ILE A 124 -4.44 -18.79 -1.52
CA ILE A 124 -4.21 -18.55 -0.09
C ILE A 124 -5.51 -18.77 0.69
N LEU A 125 -6.62 -18.16 0.25
CA LEU A 125 -7.91 -18.27 0.92
C LEU A 125 -8.45 -19.71 0.90
N ARG A 126 -8.27 -20.45 -0.21
CA ARG A 126 -8.65 -21.88 -0.28
C ARG A 126 -7.82 -22.73 0.69
N GLN A 127 -6.54 -22.47 0.80
CA GLN A 127 -5.66 -23.16 1.76
C GLN A 127 -5.97 -22.78 3.21
N ALA A 128 -6.53 -21.59 3.44
CA ALA A 128 -7.09 -21.18 4.73
C ALA A 128 -8.47 -21.82 5.04
N GLY A 129 -8.93 -22.76 4.22
CA GLY A 129 -10.15 -23.52 4.47
C GLY A 129 -11.42 -22.96 3.83
N MET A 130 -11.33 -21.93 3.00
CA MET A 130 -12.49 -21.31 2.37
C MET A 130 -12.84 -21.93 1.03
N HIS A 131 -14.14 -22.10 0.75
CA HIS A 131 -14.63 -22.26 -0.61
C HIS A 131 -14.66 -20.88 -1.29
N VAL A 132 -13.84 -20.67 -2.30
CA VAL A 132 -13.64 -19.36 -2.94
C VAL A 132 -14.23 -19.35 -4.34
N ARG A 133 -15.15 -18.41 -4.60
CA ARG A 133 -15.63 -18.04 -5.94
C ARG A 133 -15.15 -16.62 -6.26
N ILE A 134 -14.96 -16.31 -7.55
CA ILE A 134 -14.49 -14.99 -7.98
C ILE A 134 -15.64 -14.29 -8.69
N GLY A 135 -16.22 -13.30 -7.98
CA GLY A 135 -17.35 -12.51 -8.45
C GLY A 135 -16.90 -11.28 -9.23
N SER A 136 -17.42 -11.11 -10.43
CA SER A 136 -17.09 -9.97 -11.29
C SER A 136 -18.16 -8.88 -11.23
N LEU A 137 -17.73 -7.63 -11.14
CA LEU A 137 -18.59 -6.44 -11.28
C LEU A 137 -18.77 -6.00 -12.74
N LEU A 138 -18.11 -6.68 -13.69
CA LEU A 138 -18.21 -6.39 -15.12
C LEU A 138 -19.56 -6.80 -15.69
N PRO A 139 -20.35 -5.89 -16.29
CA PRO A 139 -21.67 -6.21 -16.85
C PRO A 139 -21.63 -7.26 -17.98
N GLU A 140 -20.51 -7.35 -18.70
CA GLU A 140 -20.31 -8.33 -19.78
C GLU A 140 -20.10 -9.77 -19.28
N ILE A 141 -19.76 -9.96 -18.01
CA ILE A 141 -19.66 -11.29 -17.40
C ILE A 141 -21.06 -11.75 -16.96
N THR A 142 -21.82 -12.32 -17.88
CA THR A 142 -23.19 -12.82 -17.64
C THR A 142 -23.26 -14.31 -17.36
N LYS A 143 -22.14 -15.02 -17.50
CA LYS A 143 -21.98 -16.47 -17.21
C LYS A 143 -20.54 -16.74 -16.78
N PRO A 144 -20.26 -17.87 -16.12
CA PRO A 144 -18.91 -18.27 -15.79
C PRO A 144 -17.99 -18.19 -17.01
N THR A 145 -16.91 -17.40 -16.90
CA THR A 145 -15.99 -17.11 -17.99
C THR A 145 -14.57 -17.43 -17.56
N ASP A 146 -13.94 -18.38 -18.26
CA ASP A 146 -12.57 -18.78 -18.00
C ASP A 146 -11.58 -17.82 -18.67
N ILE A 147 -10.57 -17.40 -17.93
CA ILE A 147 -9.42 -16.64 -18.43
C ILE A 147 -8.18 -17.52 -18.23
N GLU A 148 -7.43 -17.76 -19.29
CA GLU A 148 -6.17 -18.48 -19.23
C GLU A 148 -5.04 -17.55 -18.74
N LEU A 149 -4.32 -17.99 -17.71
CA LEU A 149 -3.19 -17.29 -17.13
C LEU A 149 -1.88 -17.68 -17.82
N PRO A 150 -0.80 -16.88 -17.71
CA PRO A 150 0.48 -17.15 -18.36
C PRO A 150 1.14 -18.48 -17.98
N ASP A 151 0.81 -19.03 -16.81
CA ASP A 151 1.27 -20.34 -16.33
C ASP A 151 0.41 -21.52 -16.79
N GLY A 152 -0.60 -21.25 -17.63
CA GLY A 152 -1.58 -22.23 -18.13
C GLY A 152 -2.71 -22.56 -17.15
N ALA A 153 -2.73 -21.97 -15.97
CA ALA A 153 -3.84 -22.07 -15.04
C ALA A 153 -5.08 -21.31 -15.57
N LYS A 154 -6.27 -21.70 -15.12
CA LYS A 154 -7.52 -21.02 -15.46
C LYS A 154 -8.06 -20.28 -14.23
N LEU A 155 -8.49 -19.04 -14.46
CA LEU A 155 -9.23 -18.22 -13.52
C LEU A 155 -10.65 -18.05 -14.03
N THR A 156 -11.64 -18.52 -13.29
CA THR A 156 -13.04 -18.38 -13.68
C THR A 156 -13.66 -17.16 -13.01
N LEU A 157 -14.05 -16.15 -13.79
CA LEU A 157 -14.86 -15.02 -13.35
C LEU A 157 -16.34 -15.38 -13.49
N GLU A 158 -17.12 -15.02 -12.49
CA GLU A 158 -18.54 -15.36 -12.43
C GLU A 158 -19.39 -14.12 -12.18
N PRO A 159 -20.63 -14.07 -12.70
CA PRO A 159 -21.54 -12.96 -12.45
C PRO A 159 -21.78 -12.81 -10.94
N LEU A 160 -21.65 -11.60 -10.43
CA LEU A 160 -22.01 -11.26 -9.06
C LEU A 160 -23.42 -10.69 -9.05
N GLU A 161 -24.30 -11.25 -8.26
CA GLU A 161 -25.71 -10.90 -8.20
C GLU A 161 -26.12 -10.52 -6.78
N LEU A 162 -27.13 -9.66 -6.66
CA LEU A 162 -27.77 -9.33 -5.40
C LEU A 162 -29.10 -10.10 -5.28
N LYS A 163 -29.22 -10.96 -4.26
CA LYS A 163 -30.46 -11.64 -3.90
C LYS A 163 -30.94 -11.14 -2.53
N GLY A 164 -31.96 -10.31 -2.52
CA GLY A 164 -32.32 -9.54 -1.32
C GLY A 164 -31.18 -8.57 -0.95
N ASN A 165 -30.65 -8.69 0.26
CA ASN A 165 -29.49 -7.91 0.75
C ASN A 165 -28.19 -8.73 0.78
N ARG A 166 -28.08 -9.80 0.01
CA ARG A 166 -26.91 -10.66 -0.01
C ARG A 166 -26.32 -10.80 -1.40
N LEU A 167 -25.01 -10.70 -1.48
CA LEU A 167 -24.25 -10.96 -2.69
C LEU A 167 -24.09 -12.47 -2.89
N VAL A 168 -24.35 -12.94 -4.10
CA VAL A 168 -24.26 -14.35 -4.46
C VAL A 168 -23.57 -14.53 -5.82
N VAL A 169 -23.06 -15.74 -6.05
CA VAL A 169 -22.54 -16.17 -7.35
C VAL A 169 -23.27 -17.46 -7.74
N GLY A 170 -24.27 -17.35 -8.61
CA GLY A 170 -25.17 -18.46 -8.93
C GLY A 170 -25.93 -18.93 -7.69
N ASP A 171 -25.70 -20.18 -7.27
CA ASP A 171 -26.31 -20.79 -6.06
C ASP A 171 -25.38 -20.68 -4.83
N PHE A 172 -24.23 -20.05 -4.97
CA PHE A 172 -23.27 -19.89 -3.88
C PHE A 172 -23.54 -18.59 -3.13
N ASP A 173 -23.93 -18.72 -1.85
CA ASP A 173 -24.12 -17.62 -0.89
C ASP A 173 -22.93 -17.56 0.08
N PRO A 174 -21.98 -16.62 -0.08
CA PRO A 174 -20.79 -16.53 0.76
C PRO A 174 -21.10 -15.93 2.13
N CYS A 175 -20.31 -16.28 3.14
CA CYS A 175 -20.34 -15.61 4.43
C CYS A 175 -19.62 -14.25 4.40
N VAL A 176 -18.59 -14.13 3.57
CA VAL A 176 -17.70 -12.98 3.51
C VAL A 176 -17.45 -12.57 2.05
N VAL A 177 -17.39 -11.28 1.80
CA VAL A 177 -17.00 -10.68 0.52
C VAL A 177 -15.64 -10.02 0.69
N ILE A 178 -14.64 -10.51 -0.06
CA ILE A 178 -13.29 -9.94 -0.04
C ILE A 178 -13.09 -9.10 -1.30
N LEU A 179 -12.88 -7.81 -1.12
CA LEU A 179 -12.63 -6.89 -2.22
C LEU A 179 -11.13 -6.82 -2.51
N ASN A 180 -10.75 -7.12 -3.74
CA ASN A 180 -9.45 -6.72 -4.31
C ASN A 180 -9.68 -5.69 -5.43
N ASN A 181 -10.58 -4.76 -5.15
CA ASN A 181 -11.00 -3.66 -6.01
C ASN A 181 -10.95 -2.38 -5.17
N ASP A 182 -10.15 -1.42 -5.59
CA ASP A 182 -9.85 -0.21 -4.82
C ASP A 182 -10.96 0.85 -4.84
N LEU A 183 -12.08 0.55 -5.50
CA LEU A 183 -13.27 1.41 -5.60
C LEU A 183 -12.96 2.85 -6.06
N SER A 184 -11.90 3.04 -6.84
CA SER A 184 -11.51 4.37 -7.34
C SER A 184 -12.54 4.99 -8.29
N SER A 185 -13.31 4.17 -9.01
CA SER A 185 -14.43 4.62 -9.88
C SER A 185 -15.72 4.93 -9.14
N GLY A 186 -15.73 4.81 -7.82
CA GLY A 186 -16.92 4.93 -6.99
C GLY A 186 -17.35 3.59 -6.40
N ILE A 187 -18.36 3.63 -5.55
CA ILE A 187 -18.89 2.43 -4.88
C ILE A 187 -20.05 1.88 -5.70
N PRO A 188 -19.93 0.68 -6.29
CA PRO A 188 -21.02 0.04 -7.02
C PRO A 188 -22.27 -0.14 -6.15
N GLY A 189 -23.45 0.18 -6.70
CA GLY A 189 -24.72 0.01 -5.99
C GLY A 189 -24.96 -1.40 -5.45
N LEU A 190 -24.45 -2.40 -6.18
CA LEU A 190 -24.51 -3.83 -5.82
C LEU A 190 -23.81 -4.13 -4.46
N LEU A 191 -22.81 -3.35 -4.07
CA LEU A 191 -22.07 -3.55 -2.83
C LEU A 191 -22.68 -2.82 -1.62
N ARG A 192 -23.65 -1.93 -1.84
CA ARG A 192 -24.23 -1.14 -0.78
C ARG A 192 -25.31 -1.89 -0.01
N GLY A 193 -25.29 -1.78 1.31
CA GLY A 193 -26.31 -2.36 2.17
C GLY A 193 -26.36 -3.88 2.18
N VAL A 194 -25.27 -4.56 1.78
CA VAL A 194 -25.18 -6.01 1.89
C VAL A 194 -25.01 -6.44 3.36
N GLU A 195 -25.59 -7.59 3.70
CA GLU A 195 -25.54 -8.12 5.07
C GLU A 195 -24.23 -8.84 5.39
N GLN A 196 -23.53 -9.31 4.36
CA GLN A 196 -22.24 -10.00 4.54
C GLN A 196 -21.16 -9.01 4.96
N ALA A 197 -20.19 -9.50 5.73
CA ALA A 197 -18.98 -8.76 5.98
C ALA A 197 -18.22 -8.49 4.66
N VAL A 198 -17.96 -7.22 4.37
CA VAL A 198 -17.22 -6.77 3.18
C VAL A 198 -15.85 -6.28 3.64
N LEU A 199 -14.79 -6.89 3.11
CA LEU A 199 -13.41 -6.72 3.56
C LEU A 199 -12.47 -6.34 2.40
N PRO A 200 -11.70 -5.27 2.52
CA PRO A 200 -11.85 -4.15 3.45
C PRO A 200 -13.22 -3.48 3.33
N PRO A 201 -13.65 -2.69 4.34
CA PRO A 201 -14.94 -2.01 4.28
C PRO A 201 -14.99 -1.01 3.12
N LEU A 202 -16.18 -0.67 2.64
CA LEU A 202 -16.35 0.15 1.43
C LEU A 202 -15.70 1.53 1.52
N HIS A 203 -15.66 2.12 2.72
CA HIS A 203 -15.00 3.42 2.94
C HIS A 203 -13.46 3.36 2.93
N ALA A 204 -12.89 2.16 2.94
CA ALA A 204 -11.45 1.97 2.68
C ALA A 204 -11.07 2.23 1.21
N GLY A 205 -12.05 2.24 0.29
CA GLY A 205 -11.84 2.51 -1.13
C GLY A 205 -11.58 3.99 -1.44
N TRP A 206 -10.89 4.26 -2.55
CA TRP A 206 -10.48 5.62 -2.96
C TRP A 206 -11.64 6.56 -3.31
N ALA A 207 -12.86 6.07 -3.37
CA ALA A 207 -14.04 6.94 -3.44
C ALA A 207 -14.21 7.78 -2.16
N VAL A 208 -13.80 7.24 -1.01
CA VAL A 208 -13.89 7.87 0.32
C VAL A 208 -12.52 8.24 0.86
N ARG A 209 -11.60 7.28 0.85
CA ARG A 209 -10.26 7.37 1.46
C ARG A 209 -9.43 8.53 0.91
N ARG A 210 -8.64 9.14 1.78
CA ARG A 210 -7.68 10.21 1.43
C ARG A 210 -6.31 9.90 2.03
N LYS A 211 -5.24 10.17 1.26
CA LYS A 211 -3.86 10.00 1.74
C LYS A 211 -3.54 10.95 2.89
N SER A 212 -4.09 12.16 2.87
CA SER A 212 -3.96 13.12 3.95
C SER A 212 -4.50 12.59 5.28
N ASN A 213 -5.69 11.97 5.29
CA ASN A 213 -6.25 11.35 6.49
C ASN A 213 -5.34 10.23 7.02
N HIS A 214 -4.79 9.42 6.10
CA HIS A 214 -3.89 8.35 6.47
C HIS A 214 -2.60 8.86 7.10
N PHE A 215 -1.95 9.86 6.49
CA PHE A 215 -0.70 10.40 7.01
C PHE A 215 -0.90 11.23 8.28
N GLU A 216 -2.07 11.82 8.49
CA GLU A 216 -2.43 12.43 9.77
C GLU A 216 -2.49 11.38 10.88
N ALA A 217 -3.22 10.28 10.67
CA ALA A 217 -3.26 9.17 11.61
C ALA A 217 -1.86 8.53 11.81
N TYR A 218 -1.06 8.45 10.72
CA TYR A 218 0.28 7.91 10.80
C TYR A 218 1.22 8.81 11.63
N ARG A 219 1.08 10.13 11.54
CA ARG A 219 1.87 11.08 12.35
C ARG A 219 1.64 10.82 13.84
N GLU A 220 0.38 10.70 14.27
CA GLU A 220 0.04 10.44 15.67
C GLU A 220 0.65 9.11 16.14
N VAL A 221 0.46 8.02 15.37
CA VAL A 221 1.01 6.70 15.69
C VAL A 221 2.54 6.72 15.74
N ALA A 222 3.19 7.44 14.82
CA ALA A 222 4.65 7.56 14.77
C ALA A 222 5.22 8.38 15.93
N GLU A 223 4.52 9.42 16.39
CA GLU A 223 4.88 10.20 17.58
C GLU A 223 4.80 9.35 18.86
N ASP A 224 3.73 8.59 19.05
CA ASP A 224 3.56 7.68 20.19
C ASP A 224 4.64 6.58 20.18
N PHE A 225 4.90 5.99 19.01
CA PHE A 225 5.97 5.01 18.86
C PHE A 225 7.35 5.61 19.15
N ALA A 226 7.62 6.81 18.64
CA ALA A 226 8.90 7.48 18.85
C ALA A 226 9.13 7.80 20.34
N ALA A 227 8.08 8.21 21.06
CA ALA A 227 8.12 8.41 22.51
C ALA A 227 8.38 7.09 23.26
N LEU A 228 7.77 5.98 22.82
CA LEU A 228 7.97 4.66 23.41
C LEU A 228 9.43 4.20 23.33
N VAL A 229 10.07 4.37 22.17
CA VAL A 229 11.42 3.85 21.91
C VAL A 229 12.53 4.90 22.13
N GLY A 230 12.18 6.16 22.37
CA GLY A 230 13.12 7.25 22.63
C GLY A 230 13.88 7.73 21.41
N ILE A 231 13.22 7.86 20.26
CA ILE A 231 13.80 8.39 19.02
C ILE A 231 13.10 9.68 18.58
N ASP A 232 13.72 10.40 17.64
CA ASP A 232 13.05 11.48 16.91
C ASP A 232 11.99 10.89 15.96
N PRO A 233 10.71 11.29 16.06
CA PRO A 233 9.66 10.79 15.18
C PRO A 233 9.96 11.03 13.70
N TRP A 234 10.70 12.07 13.34
CA TRP A 234 11.11 12.32 11.96
C TRP A 234 11.86 11.13 11.32
N LEU A 235 12.59 10.33 12.10
CA LEU A 235 13.34 9.17 11.57
C LEU A 235 12.44 8.08 10.99
N VAL A 236 11.15 8.09 11.32
CA VAL A 236 10.16 7.10 10.86
C VAL A 236 8.92 7.73 10.21
N ASN A 237 8.76 9.05 10.29
CA ASN A 237 7.59 9.78 9.80
C ASN A 237 7.99 10.80 8.72
N PRO A 238 7.46 10.71 7.48
CA PRO A 238 7.66 11.75 6.48
C PRO A 238 6.76 12.96 6.77
N TYR A 239 7.28 14.17 6.70
CA TYR A 239 6.46 15.37 6.75
C TYR A 239 5.49 15.43 5.58
N PHE A 240 4.32 16.00 5.80
CA PHE A 240 3.35 16.22 4.73
C PHE A 240 2.42 17.39 5.05
N GLU A 241 1.87 17.99 3.99
CA GLU A 241 0.81 18.98 4.04
C GLU A 241 -0.25 18.69 2.98
N GLN A 242 -1.49 19.07 3.25
CA GLN A 242 -2.60 18.93 2.31
C GLN A 242 -2.89 20.25 1.62
N CYS A 243 -2.96 20.25 0.30
CA CYS A 243 -3.40 21.38 -0.50
C CYS A 243 -4.68 21.01 -1.24
N GLY A 244 -5.80 21.63 -0.85
CA GLY A 244 -7.10 21.46 -1.47
C GLY A 244 -7.38 22.51 -2.55
N ARG A 245 -8.40 22.23 -3.41
CA ARG A 245 -8.89 23.14 -4.45
C ARG A 245 -7.87 23.52 -5.50
N ILE A 246 -7.03 22.57 -5.89
CA ILE A 246 -6.07 22.77 -6.97
C ILE A 246 -6.71 22.47 -8.33
N ASP A 247 -6.40 23.29 -9.32
CA ASP A 247 -6.67 23.01 -10.74
C ASP A 247 -5.40 23.28 -11.55
N PHE A 248 -4.69 22.22 -11.88
CA PHE A 248 -3.45 22.33 -12.66
C PHE A 248 -3.67 22.84 -14.09
N ARG A 249 -4.85 22.68 -14.70
CA ARG A 249 -5.15 23.18 -16.05
C ARG A 249 -5.37 24.67 -16.03
N GLU A 250 -6.18 25.15 -15.06
CA GLU A 250 -6.54 26.55 -14.85
C GLU A 250 -5.51 27.30 -13.99
N ARG A 251 -4.47 26.60 -13.49
CA ARG A 251 -3.41 27.16 -12.61
C ARG A 251 -3.95 27.73 -11.30
N LYS A 252 -5.06 27.20 -10.80
CA LYS A 252 -5.62 27.60 -9.50
C LYS A 252 -4.97 26.82 -8.38
N GLY A 253 -4.70 27.49 -7.26
CA GLY A 253 -4.07 26.87 -6.08
C GLY A 253 -2.54 26.72 -6.16
N GLU A 254 -1.88 27.11 -7.27
CA GLU A 254 -0.41 27.01 -7.42
C GLU A 254 0.35 27.77 -6.31
N GLU A 255 -0.17 28.92 -5.86
CA GLU A 255 0.46 29.72 -4.80
C GLU A 255 0.43 29.01 -3.43
N CYS A 256 -0.72 28.40 -3.09
CA CYS A 256 -0.88 27.59 -1.89
C CYS A 256 0.06 26.38 -1.93
N LEU A 257 0.10 25.69 -3.08
CA LEU A 257 0.99 24.54 -3.29
C LEU A 257 2.46 24.91 -3.14
N GLU A 258 2.90 26.05 -3.73
CA GLU A 258 4.27 26.56 -3.60
C GLU A 258 4.61 26.89 -2.14
N GLY A 259 3.65 27.44 -1.38
CA GLY A 259 3.80 27.70 0.06
C GLY A 259 4.10 26.44 0.84
N TYR A 260 3.30 25.39 0.69
CA TYR A 260 3.53 24.10 1.37
C TYR A 260 4.81 23.38 0.92
N VAL A 261 5.16 23.47 -0.38
CA VAL A 261 6.45 22.96 -0.85
C VAL A 261 7.60 23.67 -0.15
N THR A 262 7.52 24.98 0.02
CA THR A 262 8.55 25.78 0.72
C THR A 262 8.64 25.36 2.19
N GLU A 263 7.54 25.27 2.89
CA GLU A 263 7.46 24.91 4.31
C GLU A 263 8.11 23.53 4.55
N ILE A 264 7.68 22.50 3.83
CA ILE A 264 8.24 21.16 4.02
C ILE A 264 9.71 21.10 3.66
N LEU A 265 10.15 21.76 2.57
CA LEU A 265 11.57 21.80 2.21
C LEU A 265 12.41 22.47 3.28
N ASP A 266 11.92 23.53 3.94
CA ASP A 266 12.65 24.23 4.99
C ASP A 266 12.74 23.38 6.28
N ASP A 267 11.67 22.69 6.64
CA ASP A 267 11.65 21.75 7.77
C ASP A 267 12.62 20.58 7.54
N VAL A 268 12.61 19.99 6.35
CA VAL A 268 13.54 18.91 6.00
C VAL A 268 14.98 19.41 5.97
N ARG A 269 15.23 20.62 5.46
CA ARG A 269 16.59 21.24 5.53
C ARG A 269 17.06 21.44 6.97
N ALA A 270 16.15 21.79 7.89
CA ALA A 270 16.46 21.88 9.30
C ALA A 270 16.90 20.52 9.87
N LYS A 271 16.17 19.47 9.56
CA LYS A 271 16.52 18.08 9.95
C LYS A 271 17.82 17.61 9.31
N TYR A 272 18.05 17.91 8.05
CA TYR A 272 19.32 17.55 7.38
C TYR A 272 20.52 18.23 8.04
N ARG A 273 20.38 19.51 8.47
CA ARG A 273 21.45 20.18 9.26
C ARG A 273 21.65 19.53 10.64
N GLU A 274 20.56 19.19 11.34
CA GLU A 274 20.60 18.53 12.65
C GLU A 274 21.35 17.19 12.58
N TYR A 275 21.02 16.36 11.59
CA TYR A 275 21.61 15.03 11.39
C TYR A 275 22.87 15.02 10.52
N LYS A 276 23.37 16.19 10.10
CA LYS A 276 24.57 16.35 9.24
C LYS A 276 24.47 15.56 7.94
N ILE A 277 23.29 15.59 7.32
CA ILE A 277 23.01 14.94 6.04
C ILE A 277 23.38 15.90 4.92
N ASP A 278 24.31 15.47 4.05
CA ASP A 278 24.78 16.26 2.90
C ASP A 278 24.05 15.81 1.63
N LEU A 279 22.72 16.04 1.61
CA LEU A 279 21.85 15.78 0.46
C LEU A 279 20.91 16.97 0.26
N GLU A 280 20.41 17.12 -0.96
CA GLU A 280 19.41 18.13 -1.28
C GLU A 280 18.00 17.56 -0.97
N PRO A 281 17.17 18.22 -0.14
CA PRO A 281 15.83 17.76 0.11
C PRO A 281 14.95 17.94 -1.12
N PHE A 282 13.92 17.13 -1.23
CA PHE A 282 12.88 17.23 -2.24
C PHE A 282 11.53 16.87 -1.64
N VAL A 283 10.46 17.23 -2.33
CA VAL A 283 9.10 16.81 -1.99
C VAL A 283 8.45 16.06 -3.14
N ILE A 284 7.48 15.25 -2.81
CA ILE A 284 6.59 14.57 -3.75
C ILE A 284 5.21 15.20 -3.64
N VAL A 285 4.73 15.79 -4.71
CA VAL A 285 3.34 16.22 -4.85
C VAL A 285 2.58 15.10 -5.52
N LYS A 286 1.50 14.63 -4.89
CA LYS A 286 0.67 13.53 -5.40
C LYS A 286 -0.81 13.77 -5.11
N ALA A 287 -1.67 13.23 -5.96
CA ALA A 287 -3.11 13.28 -5.74
C ALA A 287 -3.46 12.67 -4.37
N ASP A 288 -4.37 13.31 -3.66
CA ASP A 288 -4.80 12.90 -2.31
C ASP A 288 -5.62 11.59 -2.32
N ALA A 289 -6.14 11.20 -3.46
CA ALA A 289 -6.83 9.92 -3.68
C ALA A 289 -6.27 9.19 -4.90
N GLY A 290 -6.37 7.85 -4.91
CA GLY A 290 -6.01 7.01 -6.06
C GLY A 290 -4.66 6.30 -5.94
N THR A 291 -4.42 5.39 -6.88
CA THR A 291 -3.30 4.44 -6.95
C THR A 291 -2.50 4.58 -8.24
N TYR A 292 -1.58 3.64 -8.49
CA TYR A 292 -0.77 3.48 -9.73
C TYR A 292 0.22 4.60 -10.04
N GLY A 293 0.61 5.43 -9.06
CA GLY A 293 1.63 6.47 -9.29
C GLY A 293 1.23 7.55 -10.29
N MET A 294 -0.09 7.70 -10.56
CA MET A 294 -0.61 8.76 -11.42
C MET A 294 -0.73 10.08 -10.63
N GLY A 295 -0.61 11.22 -11.33
CA GLY A 295 -0.67 12.52 -10.67
C GLY A 295 0.46 12.74 -9.65
N ILE A 296 1.68 12.25 -9.94
CA ILE A 296 2.85 12.40 -9.08
C ILE A 296 3.92 13.25 -9.78
N MET A 297 4.50 14.19 -9.03
CA MET A 297 5.69 14.93 -9.43
C MET A 297 6.65 15.11 -8.26
N THR A 298 7.95 15.07 -8.56
CA THR A 298 9.04 15.44 -7.65
C THR A 298 9.33 16.92 -7.82
N VAL A 299 9.52 17.65 -6.72
CA VAL A 299 9.83 19.08 -6.69
C VAL A 299 11.02 19.30 -5.76
N LYS A 300 12.04 20.00 -6.24
CA LYS A 300 13.26 20.36 -5.47
C LYS A 300 13.31 21.85 -5.16
N ASP A 301 12.69 22.65 -5.99
CA ASP A 301 12.59 24.10 -5.83
C ASP A 301 11.11 24.53 -5.93
N PRO A 302 10.60 25.35 -5.00
CA PRO A 302 9.20 25.80 -5.02
C PRO A 302 8.79 26.45 -6.34
N SER A 303 9.69 27.14 -7.04
CA SER A 303 9.41 27.78 -8.33
C SER A 303 9.05 26.79 -9.45
N GLU A 304 9.43 25.51 -9.32
CA GLU A 304 9.07 24.47 -10.28
C GLU A 304 7.55 24.27 -10.39
N VAL A 305 6.80 24.54 -9.30
CA VAL A 305 5.33 24.47 -9.29
C VAL A 305 4.74 25.44 -10.32
N ARG A 306 5.24 26.68 -10.36
CA ARG A 306 4.80 27.67 -11.34
C ARG A 306 5.38 27.42 -12.73
N GLY A 307 6.49 26.71 -12.82
CA GLY A 307 7.21 26.41 -14.06
C GLY A 307 6.63 25.25 -14.86
N LEU A 308 5.57 24.58 -14.38
CA LEU A 308 4.99 23.41 -15.06
C LEU A 308 4.51 23.73 -16.46
N ASN A 309 5.01 23.00 -17.46
CA ASN A 309 4.50 23.08 -18.81
C ASN A 309 3.12 22.41 -18.97
N ARG A 310 2.46 22.64 -20.12
CA ARG A 310 1.11 22.09 -20.37
C ARG A 310 1.02 20.57 -20.24
N LYS A 311 2.05 19.84 -20.67
CA LYS A 311 2.09 18.37 -20.61
C LYS A 311 2.16 17.89 -19.15
N GLN A 312 2.99 18.53 -18.34
CA GLN A 312 3.12 18.24 -16.92
C GLN A 312 1.82 18.54 -16.17
N ARG A 313 1.21 19.72 -16.41
CA ARG A 313 -0.08 20.06 -15.80
C ARG A 313 -1.18 19.07 -16.17
N ASN A 314 -1.28 18.68 -17.44
CA ASN A 314 -2.26 17.66 -17.86
C ASN A 314 -2.00 16.29 -17.19
N LYS A 315 -0.73 15.92 -16.97
CA LYS A 315 -0.39 14.68 -16.23
C LYS A 315 -0.83 14.75 -14.77
N MET A 316 -0.69 15.92 -14.13
CA MET A 316 -1.10 16.13 -12.74
C MET A 316 -2.60 16.29 -12.56
N ALA A 317 -3.32 16.71 -13.59
CA ALA A 317 -4.75 17.01 -13.53
C ALA A 317 -5.66 15.78 -13.49
N VAL A 318 -5.16 14.57 -13.76
CA VAL A 318 -5.98 13.36 -13.85
C VAL A 318 -5.27 12.14 -13.22
N VAL A 319 -6.07 11.29 -12.63
CA VAL A 319 -5.65 9.97 -12.11
C VAL A 319 -6.34 8.84 -12.88
N LYS A 320 -6.31 7.62 -12.35
CA LYS A 320 -6.96 6.41 -12.91
C LYS A 320 -8.38 6.74 -13.41
N GLU A 321 -8.71 6.20 -14.59
CA GLU A 321 -10.03 6.37 -15.25
C GLU A 321 -10.37 7.82 -15.64
N GLY A 322 -9.36 8.71 -15.70
CA GLY A 322 -9.56 10.11 -16.12
C GLY A 322 -10.21 10.99 -15.06
N LEU A 323 -10.28 10.53 -13.79
CA LEU A 323 -10.81 11.34 -12.69
C LEU A 323 -9.94 12.58 -12.47
N GLN A 324 -10.60 13.72 -12.26
CA GLN A 324 -9.91 14.99 -12.04
C GLN A 324 -9.31 15.05 -10.64
N VAL A 325 -8.10 15.61 -10.56
CA VAL A 325 -7.41 15.89 -9.29
C VAL A 325 -7.81 17.28 -8.82
N HIS A 326 -8.40 17.36 -7.65
CA HIS A 326 -8.76 18.60 -6.98
C HIS A 326 -7.99 18.84 -5.69
N ASP A 327 -7.53 17.76 -5.07
CA ASP A 327 -6.78 17.78 -3.82
C ASP A 327 -5.49 17.01 -3.99
N VAL A 328 -4.41 17.55 -3.43
CA VAL A 328 -3.09 16.93 -3.43
C VAL A 328 -2.50 16.95 -2.03
N ILE A 329 -1.58 16.03 -1.78
CA ILE A 329 -0.65 16.15 -0.66
C ILE A 329 0.73 16.50 -1.19
N VAL A 330 1.44 17.31 -0.42
CA VAL A 330 2.86 17.59 -0.53
C VAL A 330 3.53 16.79 0.56
N GLN A 331 4.36 15.83 0.19
CA GLN A 331 5.02 14.95 1.14
C GLN A 331 6.53 15.05 1.01
N GLU A 332 7.24 15.01 2.15
CA GLU A 332 8.69 14.87 2.18
C GLU A 332 9.16 13.75 1.27
N GLY A 333 10.10 14.05 0.40
CA GLY A 333 10.76 13.07 -0.44
C GLY A 333 11.77 12.26 0.36
N VAL A 334 11.55 10.97 0.48
CA VAL A 334 12.48 10.04 1.12
C VAL A 334 13.31 9.36 0.04
N TYR A 335 14.63 9.48 0.12
CA TYR A 335 15.53 8.83 -0.84
C TYR A 335 15.45 7.30 -0.74
N SER A 336 15.63 6.60 -1.86
CA SER A 336 15.85 5.16 -1.89
C SER A 336 17.35 4.89 -1.91
N PHE A 337 17.93 4.57 -0.75
CA PHE A 337 19.36 4.29 -0.63
C PHE A 337 19.72 2.87 -1.09
N GLU A 338 18.80 1.94 -0.93
CA GLU A 338 19.04 0.53 -1.23
C GLU A 338 19.12 0.24 -2.72
N THR A 339 19.94 -0.73 -3.08
CA THR A 339 20.04 -1.24 -4.46
C THR A 339 20.05 -2.76 -4.45
N VAL A 340 19.41 -3.34 -5.47
CA VAL A 340 19.46 -4.76 -5.79
C VAL A 340 20.15 -4.91 -7.15
N ASN A 341 21.28 -5.60 -7.20
CA ASN A 341 22.12 -5.70 -8.42
C ASN A 341 22.42 -4.32 -9.05
N ASP A 342 22.81 -3.35 -8.22
CA ASP A 342 23.12 -1.95 -8.58
C ASP A 342 21.94 -1.12 -9.10
N ALA A 343 20.75 -1.68 -9.18
CA ALA A 343 19.53 -0.95 -9.51
C ALA A 343 18.81 -0.46 -8.24
N VAL A 344 18.27 0.77 -8.27
CA VAL A 344 17.57 1.36 -7.13
C VAL A 344 16.37 0.50 -6.74
N ALA A 345 16.22 0.28 -5.44
CA ALA A 345 15.20 -0.59 -4.87
C ALA A 345 14.48 0.05 -3.69
N GLU A 346 13.19 -0.27 -3.54
CA GLU A 346 12.38 0.10 -2.38
C GLU A 346 11.62 -1.12 -1.86
N PRO A 347 11.60 -1.36 -0.53
CA PRO A 347 10.88 -2.49 0.04
C PRO A 347 9.38 -2.23 0.09
N VAL A 348 8.60 -3.24 -0.28
CA VAL A 348 7.14 -3.28 -0.11
C VAL A 348 6.81 -4.43 0.83
N VAL A 349 6.18 -4.11 1.95
CA VAL A 349 5.84 -5.08 3.01
C VAL A 349 4.36 -5.42 2.93
N TYR A 350 4.03 -6.71 2.99
CA TYR A 350 2.68 -7.24 2.94
C TYR A 350 2.23 -7.74 4.30
N MET A 351 1.00 -7.45 4.63
CA MET A 351 0.35 -7.90 5.86
C MET A 351 -1.04 -8.47 5.57
N ILE A 352 -1.41 -9.48 6.34
CA ILE A 352 -2.79 -10.00 6.44
C ILE A 352 -3.13 -9.96 7.92
N ASP A 353 -4.26 -9.33 8.28
CA ASP A 353 -4.50 -8.89 9.65
C ASP A 353 -3.27 -8.05 10.10
N HIS A 354 -2.87 -8.12 11.35
CA HIS A 354 -1.68 -7.43 11.87
C HIS A 354 -0.36 -8.23 11.70
N TYR A 355 -0.38 -9.32 10.92
CA TYR A 355 0.81 -10.15 10.69
C TYR A 355 1.55 -9.77 9.41
N VAL A 356 2.85 -9.56 9.52
CA VAL A 356 3.74 -9.43 8.36
C VAL A 356 3.86 -10.80 7.70
N VAL A 357 3.43 -10.93 6.45
CA VAL A 357 3.38 -12.20 5.73
C VAL A 357 4.40 -12.30 4.61
N GLY A 358 5.14 -11.23 4.35
CA GLY A 358 6.16 -11.20 3.31
C GLY A 358 6.39 -9.82 2.74
N GLY A 359 7.05 -9.78 1.61
CA GLY A 359 7.32 -8.57 0.86
C GLY A 359 8.20 -8.83 -0.35
N PHE A 360 8.48 -7.78 -1.08
CA PHE A 360 9.43 -7.76 -2.17
C PHE A 360 10.12 -6.40 -2.27
N TYR A 361 11.26 -6.36 -2.97
CA TYR A 361 11.83 -5.12 -3.45
C TYR A 361 11.24 -4.77 -4.80
N ARG A 362 10.71 -3.55 -4.93
CA ARG A 362 10.44 -2.93 -6.22
C ARG A 362 11.74 -2.33 -6.73
N VAL A 363 12.23 -2.82 -7.86
CA VAL A 363 13.54 -2.50 -8.43
C VAL A 363 13.37 -1.80 -9.75
N HIS A 364 14.14 -0.73 -9.99
CA HIS A 364 14.07 -0.03 -11.28
C HIS A 364 15.47 0.37 -11.78
N THR A 365 15.86 -0.13 -12.95
CA THR A 365 17.23 0.05 -13.50
C THR A 365 17.47 1.42 -14.10
N SER A 366 16.42 2.18 -14.45
CA SER A 366 16.53 3.48 -15.13
C SER A 366 15.99 4.65 -14.29
N ARG A 367 15.66 4.42 -13.01
CA ARG A 367 15.18 5.47 -12.10
C ARG A 367 16.25 5.82 -11.07
N GLY A 368 16.25 7.11 -10.68
CA GLY A 368 17.10 7.64 -9.62
C GLY A 368 16.56 7.37 -8.22
N LYS A 369 17.39 7.67 -7.21
CA LYS A 369 17.07 7.47 -5.78
C LYS A 369 15.94 8.37 -5.27
N ASP A 370 15.66 9.47 -5.95
CA ASP A 370 14.64 10.49 -5.66
C ASP A 370 13.41 10.39 -6.57
N GLU A 371 13.34 9.34 -7.42
CA GLU A 371 12.25 9.14 -8.35
C GLU A 371 11.26 8.09 -7.86
N ASN A 372 10.04 8.11 -8.42
CA ASN A 372 9.03 7.09 -8.21
C ASN A 372 9.42 5.79 -8.93
N LEU A 373 9.64 4.71 -8.19
CA LEU A 373 9.98 3.39 -8.74
C LEU A 373 8.74 2.60 -9.22
N ASN A 374 7.53 2.99 -8.78
CA ASN A 374 6.28 2.43 -9.30
C ASN A 374 5.98 3.00 -10.68
N ALA A 375 6.73 2.54 -11.68
CA ALA A 375 6.71 3.03 -13.04
C ALA A 375 6.96 1.87 -14.03
N PRO A 376 6.59 2.03 -15.32
CA PRO A 376 6.87 1.03 -16.33
C PRO A 376 8.36 0.63 -16.38
N GLY A 377 8.62 -0.68 -16.44
CA GLY A 377 9.99 -1.24 -16.40
C GLY A 377 10.45 -1.64 -15.00
N MET A 378 9.62 -1.47 -13.96
CA MET A 378 9.89 -2.00 -12.64
C MET A 378 9.96 -3.54 -12.65
N GLN A 379 10.81 -4.07 -11.78
CA GLN A 379 10.98 -5.49 -11.53
C GLN A 379 10.73 -5.77 -10.05
N PHE A 380 10.47 -7.02 -9.72
CA PHE A 380 10.23 -7.46 -8.35
C PHE A 380 11.27 -8.48 -7.95
N ALA A 381 11.93 -8.26 -6.81
CA ALA A 381 12.83 -9.23 -6.19
C ALA A 381 12.25 -9.59 -4.81
N PRO A 382 11.99 -10.87 -4.53
CA PRO A 382 11.45 -11.28 -3.22
C PRO A 382 12.33 -10.77 -2.08
N LEU A 383 11.71 -10.22 -1.03
CA LEU A 383 12.40 -9.96 0.22
C LEU A 383 12.83 -11.31 0.81
N ALA A 384 14.12 -11.43 1.15
CA ALA A 384 14.60 -12.58 1.88
C ALA A 384 14.30 -12.38 3.37
N PHE A 385 13.25 -13.02 3.85
CA PHE A 385 13.17 -13.35 5.25
C PHE A 385 14.03 -14.61 5.46
N ALA A 386 15.34 -14.47 5.66
CA ALA A 386 16.14 -15.61 6.09
C ALA A 386 15.66 -16.04 7.49
N ALA A 387 15.67 -17.33 7.78
CA ALA A 387 15.11 -17.90 9.00
C ALA A 387 15.52 -17.21 10.33
N PRO A 388 16.74 -16.64 10.48
CA PRO A 388 17.08 -15.83 11.65
C PRO A 388 16.50 -14.42 11.64
N CYS A 389 15.94 -13.94 10.52
CA CYS A 389 15.51 -12.55 10.37
C CYS A 389 14.14 -12.24 10.96
N SER A 390 13.34 -13.25 11.30
CA SER A 390 12.02 -13.06 11.93
C SER A 390 12.08 -12.90 13.45
N SER A 391 13.21 -13.28 14.06
CA SER A 391 13.42 -13.13 15.50
C SER A 391 14.86 -12.67 15.71
N PRO A 392 15.07 -11.39 16.09
CA PRO A 392 16.40 -10.93 16.45
C PRO A 392 16.95 -11.79 17.60
N ASP A 393 18.16 -12.29 17.44
CA ASP A 393 18.86 -12.97 18.53
C ASP A 393 19.67 -11.93 19.31
N PRO A 394 19.21 -11.48 20.48
CA PRO A 394 19.93 -10.51 21.29
C PRO A 394 21.26 -11.05 21.83
N ASP A 395 21.46 -12.39 21.78
CA ASP A 395 22.64 -13.06 22.33
C ASP A 395 23.74 -13.30 21.25
N ASP A 396 23.47 -13.01 19.96
CA ASP A 396 24.46 -13.03 18.87
C ASP A 396 24.88 -11.63 18.43
N PRO A 397 25.90 -11.02 19.06
CA PRO A 397 26.40 -9.70 18.67
C PRO A 397 27.07 -9.65 17.29
N GLY A 398 27.31 -10.80 16.65
CA GLY A 398 27.84 -10.93 15.30
C GLY A 398 26.76 -11.02 14.22
N CYS A 399 25.49 -11.16 14.60
CA CYS A 399 24.39 -11.19 13.66
C CYS A 399 24.20 -9.82 13.02
N PRO A 400 24.16 -9.69 11.70
CA PRO A 400 23.84 -8.42 11.06
C PRO A 400 22.46 -7.93 11.52
N PRO A 401 22.28 -6.61 11.74
CA PRO A 401 21.00 -6.06 12.20
C PRO A 401 19.87 -6.55 11.31
N ASN A 402 18.80 -7.07 11.96
CA ASN A 402 17.63 -7.58 11.26
C ASN A 402 16.78 -6.41 10.72
N ARG A 403 17.17 -5.90 9.57
CA ARG A 403 16.49 -4.80 8.89
C ARG A 403 15.02 -5.12 8.60
N PHE A 404 14.70 -6.38 8.35
CA PHE A 404 13.32 -6.81 8.08
C PHE A 404 12.42 -6.67 9.29
N TYR A 405 12.95 -6.81 10.51
CA TYR A 405 12.18 -6.49 11.70
C TYR A 405 11.84 -5.00 11.73
N ALA A 406 12.80 -4.10 11.48
CA ALA A 406 12.53 -2.67 11.42
C ALA A 406 11.50 -2.33 10.33
N TYR A 407 11.62 -2.89 9.14
CA TYR A 407 10.61 -2.73 8.08
C TYR A 407 9.23 -3.24 8.51
N GLY A 408 9.17 -4.39 9.16
CA GLY A 408 7.94 -4.95 9.70
C GLY A 408 7.32 -4.07 10.79
N VAL A 409 8.13 -3.43 11.64
CA VAL A 409 7.65 -2.45 12.63
C VAL A 409 7.04 -1.25 11.93
N ILE A 410 7.76 -0.58 11.03
CA ILE A 410 7.27 0.61 10.33
C ILE A 410 6.01 0.30 9.51
N ALA A 411 5.94 -0.86 8.87
CA ALA A 411 4.74 -1.30 8.16
C ALA A 411 3.55 -1.51 9.10
N ARG A 412 3.77 -2.07 10.30
CA ARG A 412 2.71 -2.24 11.31
C ARG A 412 2.24 -0.90 11.90
N LEU A 413 3.12 0.11 12.02
CA LEU A 413 2.69 1.47 12.36
C LEU A 413 1.76 2.05 11.29
N ALA A 414 2.10 1.85 10.01
CA ALA A 414 1.25 2.30 8.90
C ALA A 414 -0.09 1.54 8.84
N LEU A 415 -0.10 0.26 9.20
CA LEU A 415 -1.32 -0.53 9.32
C LEU A 415 -2.19 -0.04 10.49
N LEU A 416 -1.60 0.27 11.65
CA LEU A 416 -2.30 0.84 12.78
C LEU A 416 -2.90 2.22 12.45
N ALA A 417 -2.15 3.04 11.74
CA ALA A 417 -2.65 4.31 11.22
C ALA A 417 -3.83 4.11 10.27
N ALA A 418 -3.80 3.07 9.43
CA ALA A 418 -4.93 2.74 8.55
C ALA A 418 -6.16 2.26 9.34
N ALA A 419 -5.99 1.52 10.45
CA ALA A 419 -7.08 1.17 11.35
C ALA A 419 -7.73 2.44 11.94
N ASN A 420 -6.92 3.34 12.52
CA ASN A 420 -7.39 4.62 13.08
C ASN A 420 -8.08 5.51 12.02
N GLU A 421 -7.53 5.56 10.80
CA GLU A 421 -8.13 6.26 9.67
C GLU A 421 -9.52 5.72 9.35
N LEU A 422 -9.67 4.38 9.26
CA LEU A 422 -10.94 3.75 8.94
C LEU A 422 -12.00 4.00 10.03
N GLU A 423 -11.64 3.90 11.30
CA GLU A 423 -12.55 4.21 12.40
C GLU A 423 -13.06 5.66 12.34
N ARG A 424 -12.21 6.63 11.97
CA ARG A 424 -12.58 8.05 11.84
C ARG A 424 -13.40 8.35 10.60
N THR A 425 -13.32 7.54 9.54
CA THR A 425 -13.94 7.82 8.23
C THR A 425 -15.15 6.94 7.92
N GLU A 426 -15.59 6.09 8.84
CA GLU A 426 -16.74 5.20 8.64
C GLU A 426 -18.03 5.97 8.25
N SER A 427 -18.31 7.08 8.93
CA SER A 427 -19.47 7.92 8.65
C SER A 427 -19.44 8.61 7.28
N ALA A 428 -18.27 8.82 6.70
CA ALA A 428 -18.13 9.47 5.39
C ALA A 428 -18.68 8.60 4.24
N LEU A 429 -18.92 7.31 4.47
CA LEU A 429 -19.56 6.42 3.49
C LEU A 429 -20.98 6.88 3.11
N GLU A 430 -21.72 7.46 4.05
CA GLU A 430 -23.10 7.91 3.83
C GLU A 430 -23.19 9.09 2.85
N GLU A 431 -22.12 9.88 2.72
CA GLU A 431 -22.06 11.07 1.88
C GLU A 431 -21.70 10.77 0.41
N VAL A 432 -21.19 9.57 0.12
CA VAL A 432 -20.74 9.21 -1.24
C VAL A 432 -21.92 8.73 -2.08
N PRO A 433 -22.26 9.39 -3.19
CA PRO A 433 -23.30 8.91 -4.11
C PRO A 433 -22.92 7.55 -4.70
N ALA A 434 -23.94 6.74 -5.06
CA ALA A 434 -23.70 5.53 -5.81
C ALA A 434 -23.01 5.85 -7.15
N ALA A 435 -22.07 5.01 -7.55
CA ALA A 435 -21.45 5.13 -8.87
C ALA A 435 -22.54 5.08 -9.94
N THR A 436 -22.59 6.08 -10.82
CA THR A 436 -23.43 6.02 -12.01
C THR A 436 -22.92 4.91 -12.90
N GLU A 437 -23.78 3.99 -13.31
CA GLU A 437 -23.46 2.97 -14.32
C GLU A 437 -23.08 3.70 -15.62
N SER A 438 -21.78 4.02 -15.78
CA SER A 438 -21.30 4.54 -17.04
C SER A 438 -21.22 3.40 -18.04
N ALA A 439 -22.05 3.46 -19.06
CA ALA A 439 -21.95 2.61 -20.25
C ALA A 439 -20.49 2.59 -20.71
N GLY A 440 -19.92 1.37 -20.74
CA GLY A 440 -18.51 1.13 -21.00
C GLY A 440 -17.95 1.86 -22.21
N SER A 441 -17.16 2.88 -21.95
CA SER A 441 -16.23 3.40 -22.95
C SER A 441 -14.93 2.59 -22.86
N SER A 442 -14.80 1.62 -23.75
CA SER A 442 -13.57 0.87 -23.99
C SER A 442 -12.45 1.81 -24.43
N SER A 443 -11.75 2.43 -23.47
CA SER A 443 -10.47 3.05 -23.78
C SER A 443 -9.36 2.06 -23.44
N ALA A 444 -8.76 1.49 -24.47
CA ALA A 444 -7.57 0.66 -24.38
C ALA A 444 -6.42 1.50 -23.82
N ILE A 445 -6.15 1.37 -22.54
CA ILE A 445 -4.86 1.77 -21.97
C ILE A 445 -3.96 0.53 -22.10
N THR A 446 -3.15 0.51 -23.14
CA THR A 446 -1.99 -0.37 -23.23
C THR A 446 -0.99 0.11 -22.17
N ALA A 447 -0.92 -0.60 -21.06
CA ALA A 447 0.22 -0.51 -20.16
C ALA A 447 1.39 -1.25 -20.81
N PRO A 448 2.61 -0.68 -20.80
CA PRO A 448 3.81 -1.36 -21.28
C PRO A 448 4.26 -2.48 -20.37
#